data_9ac2581cc909b938c30cef31c77b632d
#
_entry.id   9ac2581cc909b938c30cef31c77b632d
#
_cell.length_a   1.000
_cell.length_b   1.000
_cell.length_c   1.000
_cell.angle_alpha   90.00
_cell.angle_beta   90.00
_cell.angle_gamma   90.00
#
_symmetry.space_group_name_H-M   'P 1'
#
loop_
_entity.id
_entity.type
_entity.pdbx_description
1 polymer ?
#
loop_
_entity_poly.entity_id
_entity_poly.type
_entity_poly.pdbx_seq_one_letter_code
_entity_poly.pdbx_strand_id
1 'polypeptide(L)'
;GMSEISGAAPVQEWVLFTGKFLGLTFLLLLWLTLITVTGILTQLRLEYYHFEIGQYVQTLFGIQFIDYLLFALLAFAVHVIVNQKYIAHLVMLLAYGYITFAQTLGIENKLLIFGADTGLSYSDMNGFGPSLQPWLWFKLYWAVWALLLAVLTRLFWVRSKEIGLRSRLQLAIGRFKGLTISTTVLSICLVMAVGGFILYNNHVLNHNDSPAEQTHKSVEYEKRFIG
;
A
#
# COMPACT_ATOMS: atom_id res chain seq x y z
N GLY A 1 -4.43 -31.80 -7.16
CA GLY A 1 -5.21 -30.60 -7.52
C GLY A 1 -4.48 -29.66 -8.46
N MET A 2 -5.12 -28.56 -8.92
CA MET A 2 -4.51 -27.57 -9.86
C MET A 2 -3.14 -27.04 -9.40
N SER A 3 -2.90 -26.97 -8.08
CA SER A 3 -1.62 -26.52 -7.52
C SER A 3 -0.46 -27.48 -7.77
N GLU A 4 -0.73 -28.77 -7.92
CA GLU A 4 0.29 -29.79 -8.20
C GLU A 4 0.68 -29.77 -9.68
N ILE A 5 -0.31 -29.57 -10.55
CA ILE A 5 -0.09 -29.45 -12.00
C ILE A 5 0.73 -28.18 -12.32
N SER A 6 0.39 -27.07 -11.72
CA SER A 6 1.15 -25.81 -11.90
C SER A 6 2.54 -25.87 -11.27
N GLY A 7 2.72 -26.68 -10.20
CA GLY A 7 4.02 -26.91 -9.56
C GLY A 7 4.96 -27.80 -10.39
N ALA A 8 4.42 -28.72 -11.20
CA ALA A 8 5.18 -29.62 -12.07
C ALA A 8 5.56 -29.00 -13.43
N ALA A 9 4.97 -27.88 -13.81
CA ALA A 9 5.28 -27.21 -15.06
C ALA A 9 6.73 -26.69 -15.10
N PRO A 10 7.48 -26.88 -16.19
CA PRO A 10 8.86 -26.40 -16.34
C PRO A 10 8.92 -24.88 -16.61
N VAL A 11 8.24 -24.09 -15.78
CA VAL A 11 8.16 -22.64 -15.90
C VAL A 11 9.03 -21.99 -14.81
N GLN A 12 9.72 -20.90 -15.14
CA GLN A 12 10.53 -20.17 -14.18
C GLN A 12 9.67 -19.60 -13.03
N GLU A 13 10.20 -19.56 -11.82
CA GLU A 13 9.46 -19.13 -10.62
C GLU A 13 8.91 -17.70 -10.71
N TRP A 14 9.66 -16.80 -11.34
CA TRP A 14 9.25 -15.41 -11.52
C TRP A 14 8.00 -15.28 -12.42
N VAL A 15 7.84 -16.16 -13.41
CA VAL A 15 6.66 -16.16 -14.28
C VAL A 15 5.41 -16.52 -13.50
N LEU A 16 5.49 -17.53 -12.61
CA LEU A 16 4.38 -17.90 -11.73
C LEU A 16 4.05 -16.80 -10.73
N PHE A 17 5.08 -16.14 -10.17
CA PHE A 17 4.90 -15.00 -9.28
C PHE A 17 4.19 -13.86 -10.00
N THR A 18 4.75 -13.43 -11.14
CA THR A 18 4.21 -12.30 -11.91
C THR A 18 2.81 -12.61 -12.43
N GLY A 19 2.56 -13.83 -12.93
CA GLY A 19 1.25 -14.23 -13.41
C GLY A 19 0.17 -14.17 -12.33
N LYS A 20 0.46 -14.64 -11.11
CA LYS A 20 -0.48 -14.55 -9.99
C LYS A 20 -0.72 -13.09 -9.55
N PHE A 21 0.34 -12.29 -9.50
CA PHE A 21 0.22 -10.88 -9.14
C PHE A 21 -0.56 -10.09 -10.20
N LEU A 22 -0.29 -10.31 -11.50
CA LEU A 22 -1.05 -9.71 -12.59
C LEU A 22 -2.52 -10.14 -12.58
N GLY A 23 -2.81 -11.41 -12.30
CA GLY A 23 -4.18 -11.89 -12.13
C GLY A 23 -4.91 -11.15 -11.00
N LEU A 24 -4.25 -10.94 -9.85
CA LEU A 24 -4.81 -10.17 -8.75
C LEU A 24 -5.01 -8.69 -9.14
N THR A 25 -4.04 -8.09 -9.82
CA THR A 25 -4.12 -6.71 -10.34
C THR A 25 -5.31 -6.55 -11.30
N PHE A 26 -5.53 -7.52 -12.18
CA PHE A 26 -6.67 -7.51 -13.10
C PHE A 26 -8.01 -7.58 -12.35
N LEU A 27 -8.11 -8.40 -11.31
CA LEU A 27 -9.30 -8.46 -10.45
C LEU A 27 -9.57 -7.12 -9.74
N LEU A 28 -8.52 -6.43 -9.28
CA LEU A 28 -8.66 -5.09 -8.69
C LEU A 28 -9.16 -4.07 -9.71
N LEU A 29 -8.66 -4.10 -10.95
CA LEU A 29 -9.15 -3.24 -12.02
C LEU A 29 -10.62 -3.51 -12.35
N LEU A 30 -11.04 -4.77 -12.42
CA LEU A 30 -12.45 -5.14 -12.60
C LEU A 30 -13.30 -4.62 -11.45
N TRP A 31 -12.83 -4.72 -10.22
CA TRP A 31 -13.51 -4.19 -9.04
C TRP A 31 -13.72 -2.68 -9.12
N LEU A 32 -12.68 -1.93 -9.46
CA LEU A 32 -12.76 -0.46 -9.64
C LEU A 32 -13.71 -0.07 -10.78
N THR A 33 -13.69 -0.83 -11.87
CA THR A 33 -14.63 -0.64 -12.98
C THR A 33 -16.08 -0.86 -12.53
N LEU A 34 -16.34 -1.89 -11.72
CA LEU A 34 -17.67 -2.13 -11.15
C LEU A 34 -18.12 -0.97 -10.24
N ILE A 35 -17.24 -0.46 -9.39
CA ILE A 35 -17.53 0.72 -8.55
C ILE A 35 -17.88 1.93 -9.42
N THR A 36 -17.09 2.20 -10.48
CA THR A 36 -17.34 3.31 -11.41
C THR A 36 -18.70 3.17 -12.10
N VAL A 37 -19.00 2.00 -12.64
CA VAL A 37 -20.29 1.73 -13.29
C VAL A 37 -21.45 1.90 -12.31
N THR A 38 -21.31 1.37 -11.10
CA THR A 38 -22.34 1.52 -10.04
C THR A 38 -22.55 3.00 -9.67
N GLY A 39 -21.45 3.78 -9.55
CA GLY A 39 -21.52 5.22 -9.30
C GLY A 39 -22.29 5.96 -10.40
N ILE A 40 -21.98 5.69 -11.68
CA ILE A 40 -22.67 6.30 -12.83
C ILE A 40 -24.14 5.89 -12.87
N LEU A 41 -24.47 4.62 -12.63
CA LEU A 41 -25.86 4.15 -12.58
C LEU A 41 -26.65 4.81 -11.44
N THR A 42 -26.01 5.05 -10.30
CA THR A 42 -26.62 5.76 -9.17
C THR A 42 -26.91 7.22 -9.53
N GLN A 43 -25.97 7.91 -10.19
CA GLN A 43 -26.17 9.27 -10.69
C GLN A 43 -27.35 9.34 -11.68
N LEU A 44 -27.41 8.39 -12.63
CA LEU A 44 -28.53 8.30 -13.59
C LEU A 44 -29.87 8.11 -12.87
N ARG A 45 -29.93 7.25 -11.83
CA ARG A 45 -31.17 7.04 -11.06
C ARG A 45 -31.60 8.27 -10.27
N LEU A 46 -30.66 9.11 -9.88
CA LEU A 46 -30.91 10.38 -9.17
C LEU A 46 -31.13 11.56 -10.14
N GLU A 47 -31.27 11.29 -11.43
CA GLU A 47 -31.47 12.30 -12.50
C GLU A 47 -30.31 13.32 -12.59
N TYR A 48 -29.11 12.94 -12.10
CA TYR A 48 -27.90 13.75 -12.19
C TYR A 48 -27.08 13.35 -13.41
N TYR A 49 -27.07 14.20 -14.45
CA TYR A 49 -26.48 13.90 -15.75
C TYR A 49 -25.10 14.54 -15.97
N HIS A 50 -24.57 15.27 -15.01
CA HIS A 50 -23.21 15.81 -15.09
C HIS A 50 -22.20 14.77 -14.63
N PHE A 51 -21.69 13.98 -15.60
CA PHE A 51 -20.73 12.91 -15.31
C PHE A 51 -19.31 13.46 -15.35
N GLU A 52 -18.65 13.53 -14.21
CA GLU A 52 -17.25 13.88 -14.10
C GLU A 52 -16.36 12.63 -14.25
N ILE A 53 -16.34 12.03 -15.46
CA ILE A 53 -15.60 10.80 -15.75
C ILE A 53 -14.11 10.96 -15.45
N GLY A 54 -13.53 12.15 -15.72
CA GLY A 54 -12.14 12.47 -15.40
C GLY A 54 -11.84 12.32 -13.90
N GLN A 55 -12.74 12.76 -13.03
CA GLN A 55 -12.60 12.63 -11.59
C GLN A 55 -12.70 11.17 -11.13
N TYR A 56 -13.62 10.38 -11.71
CA TYR A 56 -13.69 8.94 -11.44
C TYR A 56 -12.38 8.25 -11.81
N VAL A 57 -11.82 8.55 -12.99
CA VAL A 57 -10.57 7.95 -13.44
C VAL A 57 -9.40 8.36 -12.54
N GLN A 58 -9.26 9.64 -12.23
CA GLN A 58 -8.19 10.12 -11.36
C GLN A 58 -8.27 9.54 -9.95
N THR A 59 -9.46 9.54 -9.35
CA THR A 59 -9.64 9.08 -7.97
C THR A 59 -9.54 7.57 -7.86
N LEU A 60 -10.27 6.81 -8.68
CA LEU A 60 -10.33 5.36 -8.55
C LEU A 60 -9.11 4.67 -9.17
N PHE A 61 -8.77 5.02 -10.41
CA PHE A 61 -7.68 4.33 -11.12
C PHE A 61 -6.32 5.00 -10.92
N GLY A 62 -6.26 6.30 -10.59
CA GLY A 62 -5.02 7.00 -10.28
C GLY A 62 -4.61 6.84 -8.81
N ILE A 63 -5.51 7.13 -7.88
CA ILE A 63 -5.20 7.21 -6.45
C ILE A 63 -5.50 5.89 -5.74
N GLN A 64 -6.77 5.46 -5.73
CA GLN A 64 -7.23 4.30 -4.98
C GLN A 64 -6.59 2.98 -5.47
N PHE A 65 -6.34 2.88 -6.76
CA PHE A 65 -5.68 1.70 -7.35
C PHE A 65 -4.27 1.50 -6.80
N ILE A 66 -3.50 2.58 -6.58
CA ILE A 66 -2.16 2.49 -5.99
C ILE A 66 -2.24 1.92 -4.58
N ASP A 67 -3.20 2.36 -3.77
CA ASP A 67 -3.41 1.84 -2.41
C ASP A 67 -3.77 0.36 -2.40
N TYR A 68 -4.65 -0.04 -3.30
CA TYR A 68 -5.01 -1.45 -3.47
C TYR A 68 -3.83 -2.30 -3.93
N LEU A 69 -2.97 -1.80 -4.84
CA LEU A 69 -1.76 -2.52 -5.26
C LEU A 69 -0.76 -2.69 -4.12
N LEU A 70 -0.52 -1.65 -3.33
CA LEU A 70 0.35 -1.72 -2.15
C LEU A 70 -0.16 -2.77 -1.16
N PHE A 71 -1.46 -2.72 -0.84
CA PHE A 71 -2.07 -3.68 0.08
C PHE A 71 -2.08 -5.11 -0.50
N ALA A 72 -2.36 -5.27 -1.80
CA ALA A 72 -2.31 -6.55 -2.49
C ALA A 72 -0.91 -7.18 -2.43
N LEU A 73 0.15 -6.36 -2.59
CA LEU A 73 1.52 -6.85 -2.50
C LEU A 73 1.89 -7.24 -1.06
N LEU A 74 1.45 -6.47 -0.06
CA LEU A 74 1.57 -6.86 1.35
C LEU A 74 0.89 -8.19 1.63
N ALA A 75 -0.36 -8.34 1.19
CA ALA A 75 -1.12 -9.58 1.36
C ALA A 75 -0.42 -10.76 0.69
N PHE A 76 0.09 -10.55 -0.52
CA PHE A 76 0.82 -11.55 -1.27
C PHE A 76 2.12 -11.98 -0.55
N ALA A 77 2.88 -11.02 -0.04
CA ALA A 77 4.09 -11.25 0.74
C ALA A 77 3.79 -12.07 2.01
N VAL A 78 2.79 -11.67 2.78
CA VAL A 78 2.38 -12.37 4.01
C VAL A 78 1.97 -13.82 3.70
N HIS A 79 1.17 -14.06 2.67
CA HIS A 79 0.74 -15.42 2.30
C HIS A 79 1.91 -16.31 1.88
N VAL A 80 2.91 -15.75 1.20
CA VAL A 80 4.11 -16.49 0.82
C VAL A 80 5.00 -16.76 2.02
N ILE A 81 5.23 -15.77 2.89
CA ILE A 81 6.11 -15.91 4.06
C ILE A 81 5.51 -16.89 5.07
N VAL A 82 4.24 -16.74 5.41
CA VAL A 82 3.53 -17.59 6.39
C VAL A 82 3.31 -19.01 5.87
N ASN A 83 3.08 -19.16 4.56
CA ASN A 83 2.85 -20.45 3.86
C ASN A 83 1.73 -21.33 4.46
N GLN A 84 0.87 -20.77 5.30
CA GLN A 84 -0.30 -21.43 5.85
C GLN A 84 -1.52 -20.54 5.67
N LYS A 85 -2.50 -21.01 4.92
CA LYS A 85 -3.64 -20.22 4.44
C LYS A 85 -4.37 -19.49 5.57
N TYR A 86 -4.74 -20.20 6.62
CA TYR A 86 -5.56 -19.62 7.71
C TYR A 86 -4.80 -18.62 8.55
N ILE A 87 -3.53 -18.92 8.88
CA ILE A 87 -2.67 -18.01 9.64
C ILE A 87 -2.37 -16.76 8.80
N ALA A 88 -2.11 -16.89 7.51
CA ALA A 88 -1.87 -15.76 6.64
C ALA A 88 -3.09 -14.82 6.57
N HIS A 89 -4.30 -15.35 6.48
CA HIS A 89 -5.51 -14.53 6.55
C HIS A 89 -5.68 -13.84 7.90
N LEU A 90 -5.39 -14.54 9.01
CA LEU A 90 -5.43 -13.92 10.35
C LEU A 90 -4.42 -12.78 10.47
N VAL A 91 -3.17 -12.99 10.02
CA VAL A 91 -2.13 -11.95 10.02
C VAL A 91 -2.56 -10.75 9.17
N MET A 92 -3.16 -10.99 7.99
CA MET A 92 -3.66 -9.89 7.16
C MET A 92 -4.83 -9.14 7.77
N LEU A 93 -5.72 -9.84 8.48
CA LEU A 93 -6.82 -9.20 9.22
C LEU A 93 -6.28 -8.29 10.34
N LEU A 94 -5.29 -8.77 11.09
CA LEU A 94 -4.62 -7.98 12.14
C LEU A 94 -3.86 -6.79 11.54
N ALA A 95 -3.15 -6.99 10.42
CA ALA A 95 -2.46 -5.92 9.71
C ALA A 95 -3.44 -4.85 9.20
N TYR A 96 -4.57 -5.26 8.64
CA TYR A 96 -5.63 -4.34 8.21
C TYR A 96 -6.23 -3.58 9.40
N GLY A 97 -6.51 -4.29 10.50
CA GLY A 97 -6.97 -3.67 11.74
C GLY A 97 -5.97 -2.63 12.27
N TYR A 98 -4.67 -2.97 12.29
CA TYR A 98 -3.62 -2.02 12.65
C TYR A 98 -3.61 -0.79 11.75
N ILE A 99 -3.62 -0.97 10.42
CA ILE A 99 -3.63 0.15 9.45
C ILE A 99 -4.85 1.06 9.66
N THR A 100 -6.03 0.46 9.89
CA THR A 100 -7.29 1.21 10.03
C THR A 100 -7.36 1.97 11.36
N PHE A 101 -6.93 1.35 12.46
CA PHE A 101 -7.08 1.90 13.81
C PHE A 101 -5.80 2.55 14.37
N ALA A 102 -4.71 2.61 13.60
CA ALA A 102 -3.43 3.11 14.07
C ALA A 102 -3.51 4.54 14.66
N GLN A 103 -4.25 5.43 14.01
CA GLN A 103 -4.45 6.80 14.51
C GLN A 103 -5.24 6.83 15.82
N THR A 104 -6.26 5.99 15.94
CA THR A 104 -7.05 5.84 17.19
C THR A 104 -6.20 5.26 18.33
N LEU A 105 -5.18 4.45 17.99
CA LEU A 105 -4.19 3.91 18.92
C LEU A 105 -3.08 4.91 19.29
N GLY A 106 -3.16 6.16 18.81
CA GLY A 106 -2.19 7.20 19.10
C GLY A 106 -0.93 7.18 18.23
N ILE A 107 -0.92 6.42 17.13
CA ILE A 107 0.19 6.40 16.18
C ILE A 107 0.00 7.53 15.18
N GLU A 108 0.63 8.67 15.43
CA GLU A 108 0.52 9.86 14.61
C GLU A 108 1.44 9.82 13.38
N ASN A 109 2.58 9.13 13.49
CA ASN A 109 3.55 9.09 12.41
C ASN A 109 3.10 8.17 11.26
N LYS A 110 2.68 8.76 10.15
CA LYS A 110 2.19 8.08 8.95
C LYS A 110 3.22 7.19 8.28
N LEU A 111 4.53 7.39 8.52
CA LEU A 111 5.59 6.52 8.02
C LEU A 111 5.63 5.15 8.72
N LEU A 112 4.92 4.98 9.85
CA LEU A 112 4.80 3.71 10.56
C LEU A 112 3.56 2.91 10.14
N ILE A 113 2.63 3.52 9.42
CA ILE A 113 1.37 2.91 9.00
C ILE A 113 1.45 2.58 7.52
N PHE A 114 1.50 1.29 7.18
CA PHE A 114 1.69 0.85 5.79
C PHE A 114 0.63 1.42 4.86
N GLY A 115 1.09 2.05 3.77
CA GLY A 115 0.22 2.68 2.76
C GLY A 115 -0.33 4.06 3.14
N ALA A 116 -0.16 4.52 4.39
CA ALA A 116 -0.67 5.81 4.82
C ALA A 116 -0.01 6.98 4.09
N ASP A 117 -0.77 8.06 3.95
CA ASP A 117 -0.35 9.31 3.32
C ASP A 117 -0.95 10.54 4.02
N THR A 118 -0.70 11.71 3.46
CA THR A 118 -1.21 12.99 3.99
C THR A 118 -2.71 13.21 3.76
N GLY A 119 -3.34 12.33 2.99
CA GLY A 119 -4.69 12.54 2.48
C GLY A 119 -4.68 13.46 1.25
N LEU A 120 -5.67 13.26 0.39
CA LEU A 120 -5.91 14.09 -0.77
C LEU A 120 -7.21 14.85 -0.59
N SER A 121 -7.16 16.18 -0.70
CA SER A 121 -8.34 17.03 -0.74
C SER A 121 -8.58 17.50 -2.17
N TYR A 122 -9.78 17.30 -2.67
CA TYR A 122 -10.22 17.78 -3.96
C TYR A 122 -10.88 19.17 -3.80
N SER A 123 -10.56 20.07 -4.71
CA SER A 123 -11.20 21.38 -4.79
C SER A 123 -11.60 21.64 -6.25
N ASP A 124 -12.80 22.13 -6.48
CA ASP A 124 -13.29 22.45 -7.84
C ASP A 124 -12.44 23.47 -8.57
N MET A 125 -11.72 24.33 -7.85
CA MET A 125 -10.81 25.34 -8.44
C MET A 125 -9.44 24.76 -8.81
N ASN A 126 -8.87 23.90 -7.99
CA ASN A 126 -7.47 23.46 -8.12
C ASN A 126 -7.31 21.94 -8.26
N GLY A 127 -8.41 21.18 -8.35
CA GLY A 127 -8.38 19.71 -8.33
C GLY A 127 -7.69 19.19 -7.07
N PHE A 128 -6.79 18.23 -7.20
CA PHE A 128 -5.94 17.73 -6.12
C PHE A 128 -4.68 18.57 -5.86
N GLY A 129 -4.41 19.59 -6.69
CA GLY A 129 -3.27 20.49 -6.74
C GLY A 129 -2.26 20.43 -5.59
N PRO A 130 -2.44 21.22 -4.51
CA PRO A 130 -1.44 21.31 -3.43
C PRO A 130 -1.22 20.00 -2.65
N SER A 131 -2.23 19.13 -2.57
CA SER A 131 -2.15 17.87 -1.80
C SER A 131 -1.48 16.72 -2.57
N LEU A 132 -1.36 16.84 -3.91
CA LEU A 132 -0.82 15.76 -4.74
C LEU A 132 0.69 15.55 -4.50
N GLN A 133 1.46 16.61 -4.36
CA GLN A 133 2.92 16.51 -4.18
C GLN A 133 3.31 15.80 -2.86
N PRO A 134 2.78 16.17 -1.69
CA PRO A 134 3.04 15.42 -0.45
C PRO A 134 2.59 13.95 -0.56
N TRP A 135 1.41 13.70 -1.15
CA TRP A 135 0.89 12.36 -1.36
C TRP A 135 1.84 11.50 -2.21
N LEU A 136 2.39 12.04 -3.31
CA LEU A 136 3.36 11.34 -4.17
C LEU A 136 4.61 10.90 -3.40
N TRP A 137 5.16 11.74 -2.50
CA TRP A 137 6.32 11.39 -1.68
C TRP A 137 6.03 10.22 -0.75
N PHE A 138 4.86 10.20 -0.11
CA PHE A 138 4.44 9.07 0.72
C PHE A 138 4.21 7.80 -0.11
N LYS A 139 3.59 7.90 -1.29
CA LYS A 139 3.40 6.74 -2.18
C LYS A 139 4.72 6.22 -2.74
N LEU A 140 5.68 7.09 -3.05
CA LEU A 140 7.02 6.69 -3.43
C LEU A 140 7.72 5.93 -2.30
N TYR A 141 7.65 6.42 -1.06
CA TYR A 141 8.17 5.72 0.11
C TYR A 141 7.58 4.32 0.24
N TRP A 142 6.27 4.18 0.15
CA TRP A 142 5.60 2.89 0.25
C TRP A 142 5.85 1.99 -0.96
N ALA A 143 6.04 2.55 -2.16
CA ALA A 143 6.43 1.78 -3.35
C ALA A 143 7.82 1.14 -3.18
N VAL A 144 8.76 1.83 -2.53
CA VAL A 144 10.09 1.26 -2.22
C VAL A 144 9.97 0.15 -1.16
N TRP A 145 9.13 0.31 -0.13
CA TRP A 145 8.78 -0.77 0.81
C TRP A 145 8.12 -1.95 0.10
N ALA A 146 7.23 -1.69 -0.84
CA ALA A 146 6.60 -2.72 -1.65
C ALA A 146 7.61 -3.50 -2.50
N LEU A 147 8.66 -2.83 -3.01
CA LEU A 147 9.77 -3.49 -3.69
C LEU A 147 10.54 -4.43 -2.76
N LEU A 148 10.82 -4.02 -1.51
CA LEU A 148 11.42 -4.90 -0.50
C LEU A 148 10.53 -6.11 -0.19
N LEU A 149 9.22 -5.91 -0.07
CA LEU A 149 8.27 -7.00 0.12
C LEU A 149 8.27 -7.96 -1.09
N ALA A 150 8.38 -7.45 -2.31
CA ALA A 150 8.49 -8.28 -3.52
C ALA A 150 9.79 -9.12 -3.51
N VAL A 151 10.91 -8.53 -3.09
CA VAL A 151 12.17 -9.26 -2.92
C VAL A 151 12.03 -10.36 -1.86
N LEU A 152 11.46 -10.06 -0.69
CA LEU A 152 11.20 -11.04 0.36
C LEU A 152 10.28 -12.16 -0.14
N THR A 153 9.22 -11.82 -0.86
CA THR A 153 8.31 -12.79 -1.45
C THR A 153 9.05 -13.73 -2.39
N ARG A 154 9.92 -13.20 -3.26
CA ARG A 154 10.74 -14.01 -4.17
C ARG A 154 11.69 -14.96 -3.41
N LEU A 155 12.31 -14.49 -2.33
CA LEU A 155 13.25 -15.29 -1.51
C LEU A 155 12.54 -16.47 -0.84
N PHE A 156 11.36 -16.22 -0.27
CA PHE A 156 10.57 -17.23 0.47
C PHE A 156 9.61 -18.03 -0.41
N TRP A 157 9.54 -17.74 -1.70
CA TRP A 157 8.70 -18.47 -2.62
C TRP A 157 9.12 -19.92 -2.75
N VAL A 158 8.21 -20.84 -2.44
CA VAL A 158 8.43 -22.28 -2.56
C VAL A 158 7.22 -22.89 -3.26
N ARG A 159 7.48 -23.82 -4.19
CA ARG A 159 6.42 -24.53 -4.94
C ARG A 159 5.71 -25.59 -4.11
N SER A 160 6.39 -26.19 -3.12
CA SER A 160 5.84 -27.23 -2.25
C SER A 160 5.35 -26.67 -0.92
N LYS A 161 4.20 -27.18 -0.46
CA LYS A 161 3.61 -26.78 0.84
C LYS A 161 4.26 -27.48 2.04
N GLU A 162 5.01 -28.55 1.83
CA GLU A 162 5.52 -29.42 2.90
C GLU A 162 6.91 -29.04 3.43
N ILE A 163 7.51 -27.97 2.89
CA ILE A 163 8.86 -27.55 3.30
C ILE A 163 8.79 -26.77 4.60
N GLY A 164 9.44 -27.27 5.67
CA GLY A 164 9.52 -26.62 6.97
C GLY A 164 10.25 -25.26 6.91
N LEU A 165 9.99 -24.39 7.91
CA LEU A 165 10.57 -23.04 7.99
C LEU A 165 12.08 -23.00 7.87
N ARG A 166 12.80 -23.95 8.50
CA ARG A 166 14.27 -24.04 8.47
C ARG A 166 14.80 -24.24 7.04
N SER A 167 14.21 -25.16 6.30
CA SER A 167 14.61 -25.42 4.90
C SER A 167 14.29 -24.25 3.98
N ARG A 168 13.18 -23.54 4.22
CA ARG A 168 12.81 -22.33 3.48
C ARG A 168 13.80 -21.19 3.73
N LEU A 169 14.24 -21.02 4.97
CA LEU A 169 15.27 -20.04 5.32
C LEU A 169 16.60 -20.35 4.64
N GLN A 170 17.02 -21.61 4.60
CA GLN A 170 18.22 -22.04 3.89
C GLN A 170 18.13 -21.76 2.38
N LEU A 171 16.98 -22.03 1.77
CA LEU A 171 16.74 -21.69 0.36
C LEU A 171 16.77 -20.18 0.11
N ALA A 172 16.16 -19.38 0.99
CA ALA A 172 16.16 -17.92 0.90
C ALA A 172 17.60 -17.37 0.99
N ILE A 173 18.40 -17.85 1.93
CA ILE A 173 19.84 -17.49 2.06
C ILE A 173 20.60 -17.88 0.79
N GLY A 174 20.36 -19.06 0.24
CA GLY A 174 21.00 -19.51 -1.00
C GLY A 174 20.65 -18.64 -2.23
N ARG A 175 19.44 -18.08 -2.25
CA ARG A 175 18.93 -17.17 -3.30
C ARG A 175 19.36 -15.73 -3.11
N PHE A 176 19.78 -15.35 -1.91
CA PHE A 176 20.22 -14.00 -1.58
C PHE A 176 21.64 -13.74 -2.12
N LYS A 177 21.75 -13.57 -3.45
CA LYS A 177 23.02 -13.39 -4.18
C LYS A 177 22.84 -12.40 -5.34
N GLY A 178 23.95 -11.80 -5.75
CA GLY A 178 24.02 -10.95 -6.94
C GLY A 178 22.97 -9.84 -6.97
N LEU A 179 22.11 -9.84 -7.99
CA LEU A 179 21.09 -8.84 -8.22
C LEU A 179 20.14 -8.67 -7.02
N THR A 180 19.83 -9.75 -6.30
CA THR A 180 18.93 -9.67 -5.14
C THR A 180 19.53 -8.84 -4.01
N ILE A 181 20.86 -8.98 -3.76
CA ILE A 181 21.56 -8.14 -2.78
C ILE A 181 21.54 -6.68 -3.23
N SER A 182 21.89 -6.42 -4.49
CA SER A 182 21.95 -5.05 -5.01
C SER A 182 20.58 -4.37 -4.94
N THR A 183 19.50 -5.06 -5.32
CA THR A 183 18.14 -4.50 -5.21
C THR A 183 17.73 -4.26 -3.77
N THR A 184 18.08 -5.15 -2.83
CA THR A 184 17.78 -4.98 -1.41
C THR A 184 18.52 -3.78 -0.83
N VAL A 185 19.82 -3.68 -1.05
CA VAL A 185 20.63 -2.56 -0.56
C VAL A 185 20.14 -1.23 -1.14
N LEU A 186 19.91 -1.18 -2.45
CA LEU A 186 19.37 0.01 -3.11
C LEU A 186 18.01 0.42 -2.51
N SER A 187 17.11 -0.54 -2.30
CA SER A 187 15.81 -0.26 -1.72
C SER A 187 15.91 0.26 -0.29
N ILE A 188 16.80 -0.31 0.54
CA ILE A 188 17.02 0.17 1.92
C ILE A 188 17.57 1.60 1.88
N CYS A 189 18.55 1.90 1.02
CA CYS A 189 19.06 3.26 0.86
C CYS A 189 17.96 4.24 0.41
N LEU A 190 17.10 3.82 -0.51
CA LEU A 190 15.97 4.65 -0.98
C LEU A 190 14.92 4.87 0.12
N VAL A 191 14.59 3.83 0.91
CA VAL A 191 13.68 3.99 2.07
C VAL A 191 14.23 5.01 3.06
N MET A 192 15.53 4.92 3.38
CA MET A 192 16.18 5.89 4.28
C MET A 192 16.21 7.29 3.68
N ALA A 193 16.52 7.44 2.40
CA ALA A 193 16.59 8.72 1.72
C ALA A 193 15.21 9.39 1.64
N VAL A 194 14.19 8.67 1.13
CA VAL A 194 12.84 9.22 0.98
C VAL A 194 12.17 9.42 2.34
N GLY A 195 12.30 8.46 3.26
CA GLY A 195 11.78 8.58 4.62
C GLY A 195 12.44 9.73 5.39
N GLY A 196 13.76 9.87 5.30
CA GLY A 196 14.50 10.99 5.87
C GLY A 196 14.09 12.34 5.28
N PHE A 197 13.88 12.40 3.96
CA PHE A 197 13.37 13.60 3.29
C PHE A 197 11.96 13.98 3.79
N ILE A 198 11.05 13.01 3.90
CA ILE A 198 9.69 13.24 4.42
C ILE A 198 9.74 13.74 5.87
N LEU A 199 10.56 13.09 6.73
CA LEU A 199 10.72 13.51 8.12
C LEU A 199 11.29 14.92 8.22
N TYR A 200 12.34 15.23 7.44
CA TYR A 200 12.96 16.55 7.42
C TYR A 200 11.94 17.61 6.96
N ASN A 201 11.18 17.33 5.92
CA ASN A 201 10.17 18.26 5.41
C ASN A 201 9.05 18.50 6.43
N ASN A 202 8.56 17.45 7.08
CA ASN A 202 7.43 17.55 8.01
C ASN A 202 7.81 18.18 9.37
N HIS A 203 9.04 17.95 9.86
CA HIS A 203 9.43 18.41 11.19
C HIS A 203 10.30 19.66 11.19
N VAL A 204 11.09 19.89 10.12
CA VAL A 204 12.04 20.99 10.07
C VAL A 204 11.54 22.14 9.20
N LEU A 205 11.06 21.83 7.98
CA LEU A 205 10.63 22.88 7.05
C LEU A 205 9.17 23.32 7.28
N ASN A 206 8.27 22.36 7.48
CA ASN A 206 6.85 22.63 7.66
C ASN A 206 6.44 22.09 9.03
N HIS A 207 6.66 22.87 10.09
CA HIS A 207 6.29 22.45 11.44
C HIS A 207 4.80 22.06 11.50
N ASN A 208 4.51 20.80 11.19
CA ASN A 208 3.15 20.27 11.26
C ASN A 208 2.82 20.00 12.72
N ASP A 209 1.93 20.83 13.25
CA ASP A 209 1.37 20.63 14.58
C ASP A 209 0.75 19.23 14.69
N SER A 210 1.01 18.53 15.78
CA SER A 210 0.32 17.28 16.08
C SER A 210 -1.19 17.52 16.23
N PRO A 211 -2.06 16.51 16.02
CA PRO A 211 -3.50 16.66 16.27
C PRO A 211 -3.81 17.18 17.67
N ALA A 212 -3.02 16.81 18.67
CA ALA A 212 -3.14 17.30 20.03
C ALA A 212 -2.80 18.79 20.13
N GLU A 213 -1.74 19.26 19.46
CA GLU A 213 -1.38 20.68 19.40
C GLU A 213 -2.41 21.51 18.62
N GLN A 214 -2.95 20.97 17.51
CA GLN A 214 -4.02 21.61 16.76
C GLN A 214 -5.27 21.79 17.63
N THR A 215 -5.66 20.76 18.37
CA THR A 215 -6.79 20.81 19.30
C THR A 215 -6.52 21.85 20.41
N HIS A 216 -5.32 21.85 20.97
CA HIS A 216 -4.94 22.84 22.01
C HIS A 216 -4.99 24.26 21.47
N LYS A 217 -4.46 24.53 20.28
CA LYS A 217 -4.51 25.83 19.62
C LYS A 217 -5.95 26.26 19.31
N SER A 218 -6.80 25.34 18.88
CA SER A 218 -8.23 25.60 18.63
C SER A 218 -8.96 26.00 19.91
N VAL A 219 -8.75 25.23 21.00
CA VAL A 219 -9.32 25.54 22.33
C VAL A 219 -8.81 26.87 22.87
N GLU A 220 -7.52 27.16 22.69
CA GLU A 220 -6.94 28.45 23.11
C GLU A 220 -7.52 29.62 22.30
N TYR A 221 -7.69 29.45 20.99
CA TYR A 221 -8.35 30.41 20.12
C TYR A 221 -9.80 30.66 20.54
N GLU A 222 -10.56 29.59 20.79
CA GLU A 222 -11.94 29.70 21.26
C GLU A 222 -12.03 30.46 22.59
N LYS A 223 -11.18 30.12 23.56
CA LYS A 223 -11.12 30.84 24.84
C LYS A 223 -10.75 32.35 24.71
N ARG A 224 -9.97 32.68 23.69
CA ARG A 224 -9.48 34.07 23.50
C ARG A 224 -10.46 34.94 22.73
N PHE A 225 -11.28 34.37 21.84
CA PHE A 225 -12.12 35.13 20.90
C PHE A 225 -13.63 34.85 21.00
N ILE A 226 -14.05 33.81 21.70
CA ILE A 226 -15.44 33.38 21.82
C ILE A 226 -15.92 33.42 23.30
N GLY A 227 -14.99 33.55 24.27
CA GLY A 227 -15.25 33.55 25.71
C GLY A 227 -15.64 34.90 26.24
#